data_8f23ab0481abb5c680c5143110cb66e1
#
_entry.id   8f23ab0481abb5c680c5143110cb66e1
#
_cell.length_a   1.000
_cell.length_b   1.000
_cell.length_c   1.000
_cell.angle_alpha   90.00
_cell.angle_beta   90.00
_cell.angle_gamma   90.00
#
_symmetry.space_group_name_H-M   'P 1'
#
loop_
_entity.id
_entity.type
_entity.pdbx_description
1 polymer ?
#
loop_
_entity_poly.entity_id
_entity_poly.type
_entity_poly.pdbx_seq_one_letter_code
_entity_poly.pdbx_strand_id
1 'polypeptide(L)'
;MTLKIGWISNAPWVGSGYGMATAEITRKLRDAGHDVSILANHGLAGSTIGWEGIPIMPQGIDGYSNDLHPAALLNLAQGAKDRFLGITLFDVWVLKNPQFDETPLLSWTPVDHDPVPDEVIEFFNRPGRKWALAMSRFGEAKLLEAGLPRDRVFYSPHTFNPEIFTPEGETMRKTLAVPEEAHLSMINAANKGNTPIRKAWFEQLYAWARFAEKHDDAYLYIHSEMSGIANGARLDRMLQRVKAPMDRVRVVPQYEYRMGIDHRIVANLHRSSDVLLHATLGEGFGVSQVESMAVGVSVIATNHSAMTELNGSGWLVEGQIAYDEFQGGALWKTPSIEGIIAALEESYVVSKDPVKKKDYRDRAIAFAADYATDKVFDKYWVPTLAQLEGELKKPHLGAGVNREQRRAALRGKK
;
A
#
# COMPACT_ATOMS: atom_id res chain seq x y z
N MET A 1 -15.19 21.47 -11.71
CA MET A 1 -16.57 20.87 -11.66
C MET A 1 -16.60 19.78 -10.60
N THR A 2 -17.74 19.52 -10.00
CA THR A 2 -17.89 18.47 -8.96
C THR A 2 -18.10 17.11 -9.61
N LEU A 3 -17.15 16.19 -9.44
CA LEU A 3 -17.33 14.77 -9.81
C LEU A 3 -18.23 14.07 -8.81
N LYS A 4 -18.96 13.07 -9.27
CA LYS A 4 -19.61 12.06 -8.43
C LYS A 4 -18.74 10.81 -8.41
N ILE A 5 -18.25 10.43 -7.23
CA ILE A 5 -17.21 9.42 -7.06
C ILE A 5 -17.74 8.24 -6.27
N GLY A 6 -17.63 7.03 -6.85
CA GLY A 6 -17.81 5.78 -6.15
C GLY A 6 -16.46 5.18 -5.79
N TRP A 7 -16.05 5.26 -4.52
CA TRP A 7 -14.76 4.76 -4.03
C TRP A 7 -14.89 3.32 -3.53
N ILE A 8 -14.22 2.38 -4.17
CA ILE A 8 -14.23 0.96 -3.80
C ILE A 8 -12.93 0.61 -3.10
N SER A 9 -12.99 0.32 -1.79
CA SER A 9 -11.86 -0.15 -0.98
C SER A 9 -12.32 -0.66 0.38
N ASN A 10 -11.40 -0.85 1.32
CA ASN A 10 -11.75 -1.10 2.73
C ASN A 10 -12.43 0.12 3.34
N ALA A 11 -13.31 -0.12 4.33
CA ALA A 11 -13.88 0.97 5.13
C ALA A 11 -12.77 1.77 5.85
N PRO A 12 -12.99 3.08 6.11
CA PRO A 12 -11.95 3.98 6.62
C PRO A 12 -11.37 3.61 7.99
N TRP A 13 -12.05 2.80 8.78
CA TRP A 13 -11.61 2.32 10.10
C TRP A 13 -10.88 0.98 10.08
N VAL A 14 -10.73 0.36 8.91
CA VAL A 14 -9.99 -0.91 8.80
C VAL A 14 -8.50 -0.65 8.97
N GLY A 15 -7.86 -1.33 9.93
CA GLY A 15 -6.43 -1.22 10.24
C GLY A 15 -5.55 -1.81 9.13
N SER A 16 -5.54 -1.18 7.97
CA SER A 16 -4.75 -1.56 6.79
C SER A 16 -4.36 -0.33 5.98
N GLY A 17 -3.30 -0.42 5.17
CA GLY A 17 -2.92 0.66 4.26
C GLY A 17 -4.07 1.13 3.36
N TYR A 18 -4.94 0.21 2.91
CA TYR A 18 -6.11 0.56 2.10
C TYR A 18 -7.21 1.27 2.91
N GLY A 19 -7.43 0.88 4.16
CA GLY A 19 -8.38 1.58 5.03
C GLY A 19 -7.92 3.00 5.34
N MET A 20 -6.63 3.17 5.66
CA MET A 20 -6.02 4.49 5.87
C MET A 20 -6.13 5.37 4.64
N ALA A 21 -5.76 4.85 3.46
CA ALA A 21 -5.87 5.61 2.21
C ALA A 21 -7.32 5.97 1.89
N THR A 22 -8.27 5.08 2.18
CA THR A 22 -9.69 5.41 2.07
C THR A 22 -10.04 6.59 2.96
N ALA A 23 -9.65 6.58 4.24
CA ALA A 23 -9.93 7.69 5.16
C ALA A 23 -9.33 9.00 4.67
N GLU A 24 -8.04 9.00 4.33
CA GLU A 24 -7.31 10.22 3.97
C GLU A 24 -7.78 10.79 2.62
N ILE A 25 -7.86 9.96 1.59
CA ILE A 25 -8.16 10.47 0.23
C ILE A 25 -9.63 10.81 0.06
N THR A 26 -10.56 10.04 0.66
CA THR A 26 -12.00 10.37 0.51
C THR A 26 -12.37 11.66 1.28
N ARG A 27 -11.71 11.96 2.42
CA ARG A 27 -11.84 13.28 3.07
C ARG A 27 -11.39 14.41 2.14
N LYS A 28 -10.21 14.27 1.53
CA LYS A 28 -9.67 15.28 0.60
C LYS A 28 -10.57 15.46 -0.62
N LEU A 29 -11.12 14.39 -1.17
CA LEU A 29 -12.06 14.46 -2.29
C LEU A 29 -13.35 15.21 -1.89
N ARG A 30 -13.93 14.90 -0.72
CA ARG A 30 -15.10 15.60 -0.16
C ARG A 30 -14.80 17.09 0.05
N ASP A 31 -13.68 17.39 0.68
CA ASP A 31 -13.29 18.78 1.02
C ASP A 31 -12.97 19.60 -0.24
N ALA A 32 -12.52 18.94 -1.32
CA ALA A 32 -12.41 19.52 -2.65
C ALA A 32 -13.76 19.74 -3.36
N GLY A 33 -14.88 19.36 -2.73
CA GLY A 33 -16.24 19.59 -3.23
C GLY A 33 -16.77 18.47 -4.14
N HIS A 34 -16.14 17.30 -4.17
CA HIS A 34 -16.69 16.14 -4.89
C HIS A 34 -17.80 15.45 -4.09
N ASP A 35 -18.76 14.84 -4.78
CA ASP A 35 -19.82 14.00 -4.21
C ASP A 35 -19.29 12.57 -4.08
N VAL A 36 -18.86 12.17 -2.88
CA VAL A 36 -18.15 10.91 -2.62
C VAL A 36 -19.05 9.91 -1.92
N SER A 37 -19.07 8.68 -2.40
CA SER A 37 -19.66 7.52 -1.72
C SER A 37 -18.61 6.41 -1.63
N ILE A 38 -18.48 5.77 -0.46
CA ILE A 38 -17.56 4.63 -0.26
C ILE A 38 -18.36 3.32 -0.42
N LEU A 39 -17.80 2.38 -1.17
CA LEU A 39 -18.29 1.00 -1.32
C LEU A 39 -17.28 0.10 -0.60
N ALA A 40 -17.60 -0.33 0.61
CA ALA A 40 -16.67 -1.07 1.46
C ALA A 40 -16.53 -2.53 1.01
N ASN A 41 -15.31 -2.98 0.73
CA ASN A 41 -15.03 -4.41 0.53
C ASN A 41 -14.85 -5.17 1.85
N HIS A 42 -14.34 -4.47 2.88
CA HIS A 42 -14.18 -5.00 4.23
C HIS A 42 -14.49 -3.91 5.25
N GLY A 43 -14.95 -4.32 6.43
CA GLY A 43 -15.13 -3.45 7.59
C GLY A 43 -16.54 -2.92 7.78
N LEU A 44 -17.47 -3.18 6.85
CA LEU A 44 -18.90 -2.88 7.01
C LEU A 44 -19.75 -3.98 6.39
N ALA A 45 -20.60 -4.60 7.18
CA ALA A 45 -21.63 -5.52 6.72
C ALA A 45 -23.03 -4.98 7.09
N GLY A 46 -24.04 -5.38 6.34
CA GLY A 46 -25.44 -5.11 6.65
C GLY A 46 -26.01 -3.89 5.94
N SER A 47 -25.89 -2.68 6.45
CA SER A 47 -26.57 -1.51 5.90
C SER A 47 -25.64 -0.35 5.57
N THR A 48 -26.10 0.58 4.75
CA THR A 48 -25.41 1.85 4.49
C THR A 48 -25.38 2.71 5.75
N ILE A 49 -24.23 3.29 6.05
CA ILE A 49 -24.03 4.23 7.17
C ILE A 49 -23.43 5.54 6.67
N GLY A 50 -23.50 6.59 7.50
CA GLY A 50 -22.76 7.84 7.29
C GLY A 50 -21.46 7.85 8.09
N TRP A 51 -20.39 8.32 7.47
CA TRP A 51 -19.10 8.56 8.11
C TRP A 51 -18.56 9.93 7.69
N GLU A 52 -18.48 10.86 8.62
CA GLU A 52 -18.02 12.23 8.36
C GLU A 52 -18.70 12.91 7.14
N GLY A 53 -20.00 12.67 6.97
CA GLY A 53 -20.78 13.20 5.83
C GLY A 53 -20.64 12.40 4.53
N ILE A 54 -19.84 11.33 4.49
CA ILE A 54 -19.69 10.44 3.35
C ILE A 54 -20.55 9.17 3.57
N PRO A 55 -21.46 8.80 2.67
CA PRO A 55 -22.17 7.53 2.76
C PRO A 55 -21.24 6.36 2.46
N ILE A 56 -21.31 5.32 3.30
CA ILE A 56 -20.57 4.07 3.12
C ILE A 56 -21.58 2.94 2.90
N MET A 57 -21.51 2.31 1.73
CA MET A 57 -22.27 1.12 1.38
C MET A 57 -21.58 -0.13 1.90
N PRO A 58 -22.31 -1.17 2.33
CA PRO A 58 -21.73 -2.37 2.90
C PRO A 58 -21.02 -3.23 1.84
N GLN A 59 -20.21 -4.17 2.34
CA GLN A 59 -19.64 -5.25 1.54
C GLN A 59 -20.72 -6.20 1.04
N GLY A 60 -20.47 -6.84 -0.11
CA GLY A 60 -21.27 -7.95 -0.62
C GLY A 60 -20.99 -9.27 0.12
N ILE A 61 -21.58 -10.34 -0.39
CA ILE A 61 -21.35 -11.71 0.09
C ILE A 61 -20.06 -12.29 -0.54
N ASP A 62 -19.78 -11.92 -1.79
CA ASP A 62 -18.50 -12.22 -2.46
C ASP A 62 -17.35 -11.50 -1.76
N GLY A 63 -16.20 -12.17 -1.64
CA GLY A 63 -15.03 -11.65 -0.92
C GLY A 63 -14.49 -10.30 -1.43
N TYR A 64 -14.83 -9.91 -2.66
CA TYR A 64 -14.49 -8.62 -3.26
C TYR A 64 -15.74 -7.88 -3.75
N SER A 65 -16.90 -8.24 -3.24
CA SER A 65 -18.20 -7.60 -3.49
C SER A 65 -18.57 -7.49 -4.99
N ASN A 66 -18.15 -8.47 -5.80
CA ASN A 66 -18.52 -8.57 -7.22
C ASN A 66 -20.03 -8.75 -7.41
N ASP A 67 -20.73 -9.24 -6.40
CA ASP A 67 -22.19 -9.42 -6.36
C ASP A 67 -22.97 -8.12 -6.09
N LEU A 68 -22.33 -7.08 -5.53
CA LEU A 68 -23.01 -5.86 -5.09
C LEU A 68 -22.46 -4.57 -5.71
N HIS A 69 -21.15 -4.38 -5.70
CA HIS A 69 -20.53 -3.09 -6.05
C HIS A 69 -20.76 -2.66 -7.51
N PRO A 70 -20.78 -3.55 -8.52
CA PRO A 70 -21.07 -3.11 -9.89
C PRO A 70 -22.45 -2.46 -10.02
N ALA A 71 -23.49 -3.06 -9.42
CA ALA A 71 -24.83 -2.50 -9.41
C ALA A 71 -24.91 -1.19 -8.62
N ALA A 72 -24.17 -1.08 -7.51
CA ALA A 72 -24.10 0.15 -6.73
C ALA A 72 -23.42 1.28 -7.53
N LEU A 73 -22.34 1.01 -8.28
CA LEU A 73 -21.71 2.00 -9.17
C LEU A 73 -22.68 2.47 -10.26
N LEU A 74 -23.39 1.55 -10.90
CA LEU A 74 -24.40 1.89 -11.92
C LEU A 74 -25.50 2.78 -11.34
N ASN A 75 -25.97 2.48 -10.14
CA ASN A 75 -26.96 3.30 -9.44
C ASN A 75 -26.42 4.70 -9.12
N LEU A 76 -25.19 4.80 -8.60
CA LEU A 76 -24.53 6.09 -8.36
C LEU A 76 -24.32 6.89 -9.65
N ALA A 77 -24.05 6.24 -10.78
CA ALA A 77 -23.85 6.89 -12.07
C ALA A 77 -25.15 7.43 -12.69
N GLN A 78 -26.34 7.03 -12.20
CA GLN A 78 -27.61 7.53 -12.72
C GLN A 78 -27.70 9.05 -12.59
N GLY A 79 -28.04 9.73 -13.71
CA GLY A 79 -28.14 11.18 -13.76
C GLY A 79 -26.79 11.93 -13.71
N ALA A 80 -25.66 11.23 -13.73
CA ALA A 80 -24.33 11.83 -13.61
C ALA A 80 -23.29 11.24 -14.60
N LYS A 81 -23.72 10.68 -15.73
CA LYS A 81 -22.86 9.89 -16.65
C LYS A 81 -21.63 10.66 -17.19
N ASP A 82 -21.71 11.97 -17.33
CA ASP A 82 -20.66 12.87 -17.81
C ASP A 82 -19.71 13.36 -16.70
N ARG A 83 -20.01 13.03 -15.44
CA ARG A 83 -19.25 13.43 -14.24
C ARG A 83 -19.10 12.32 -13.21
N PHE A 84 -19.47 11.08 -13.53
CA PHE A 84 -19.30 9.92 -12.64
C PHE A 84 -17.95 9.24 -12.87
N LEU A 85 -17.28 8.90 -11.78
CA LEU A 85 -16.03 8.15 -11.77
C LEU A 85 -16.03 7.12 -10.64
N GLY A 86 -15.91 5.85 -10.98
CA GLY A 86 -15.53 4.83 -10.01
C GLY A 86 -14.03 4.89 -9.76
N ILE A 87 -13.61 4.85 -8.49
CA ILE A 87 -12.20 4.74 -8.10
C ILE A 87 -12.03 3.45 -7.31
N THR A 88 -11.08 2.59 -7.71
CA THR A 88 -10.81 1.33 -7.00
C THR A 88 -9.43 1.37 -6.38
N LEU A 89 -9.29 0.88 -5.15
CA LEU A 89 -8.01 0.72 -4.47
C LEU A 89 -7.86 -0.74 -4.05
N PHE A 90 -7.47 -1.56 -5.02
CA PHE A 90 -7.21 -3.00 -4.92
C PHE A 90 -6.38 -3.49 -6.11
N ASP A 91 -5.96 -4.75 -6.02
CA ASP A 91 -5.54 -5.53 -7.17
C ASP A 91 -6.71 -5.70 -8.16
N VAL A 92 -6.50 -5.29 -9.40
CA VAL A 92 -7.60 -5.18 -10.37
C VAL A 92 -8.16 -6.53 -10.84
N TRP A 93 -7.37 -7.63 -10.75
CA TRP A 93 -7.84 -8.98 -11.14
C TRP A 93 -8.95 -9.52 -10.25
N VAL A 94 -9.19 -8.94 -9.06
CA VAL A 94 -10.31 -9.33 -8.20
C VAL A 94 -11.66 -8.80 -8.67
N LEU A 95 -11.67 -7.81 -9.57
CA LEU A 95 -12.87 -7.17 -10.14
C LEU A 95 -13.36 -7.97 -11.34
N LYS A 96 -13.98 -9.14 -11.08
CA LYS A 96 -14.31 -10.14 -12.10
C LYS A 96 -15.65 -9.90 -12.79
N ASN A 97 -16.61 -9.24 -12.13
CA ASN A 97 -17.94 -9.03 -12.70
C ASN A 97 -17.88 -8.07 -13.91
N PRO A 98 -18.36 -8.49 -15.12
CA PRO A 98 -18.32 -7.67 -16.31
C PRO A 98 -19.13 -6.36 -16.22
N GLN A 99 -20.08 -6.23 -15.30
CA GLN A 99 -20.79 -4.97 -15.08
C GLN A 99 -19.88 -3.81 -14.62
N PHE A 100 -18.68 -4.10 -14.08
CA PHE A 100 -17.67 -3.06 -13.86
C PHE A 100 -17.24 -2.34 -15.14
N ASP A 101 -17.46 -2.95 -16.31
CA ASP A 101 -17.09 -2.38 -17.61
C ASP A 101 -18.09 -1.31 -18.09
N GLU A 102 -19.25 -1.21 -17.45
CA GLU A 102 -20.31 -0.27 -17.80
C GLU A 102 -20.10 1.13 -17.18
N THR A 103 -19.18 1.26 -16.22
CA THR A 103 -18.85 2.52 -15.57
C THR A 103 -17.38 2.92 -15.81
N PRO A 104 -17.07 4.23 -15.89
CA PRO A 104 -15.68 4.69 -15.94
C PRO A 104 -14.95 4.37 -14.65
N LEU A 105 -13.75 3.76 -14.72
CA LEU A 105 -12.96 3.36 -13.57
C LEU A 105 -11.53 3.95 -13.62
N LEU A 106 -11.12 4.59 -12.54
CA LEU A 106 -9.73 4.87 -12.21
C LEU A 106 -9.28 3.86 -11.15
N SER A 107 -8.36 2.97 -11.51
CA SER A 107 -7.88 1.94 -10.59
C SER A 107 -6.54 2.34 -10.02
N TRP A 108 -6.52 2.69 -8.72
CA TRP A 108 -5.30 2.90 -7.95
C TRP A 108 -4.75 1.53 -7.58
N THR A 109 -3.91 0.99 -8.48
CA THR A 109 -3.51 -0.41 -8.48
C THR A 109 -2.07 -0.60 -8.04
N PRO A 110 -1.81 -1.53 -7.11
CA PRO A 110 -0.45 -1.96 -6.79
C PRO A 110 0.14 -2.75 -7.97
N VAL A 111 1.43 -2.54 -8.21
CA VAL A 111 2.26 -3.35 -9.10
C VAL A 111 3.56 -3.64 -8.36
N ASP A 112 3.77 -4.88 -7.99
CA ASP A 112 4.91 -5.34 -7.19
C ASP A 112 5.72 -6.46 -7.87
N HIS A 113 5.36 -6.81 -9.11
CA HIS A 113 5.97 -7.84 -9.93
C HIS A 113 6.66 -7.28 -11.18
N ASP A 114 7.60 -8.03 -11.72
CA ASP A 114 8.24 -7.81 -13.01
C ASP A 114 8.35 -9.15 -13.77
N PRO A 115 7.61 -9.37 -14.89
CA PRO A 115 6.64 -8.47 -15.52
C PRO A 115 5.36 -8.26 -14.71
N VAL A 116 4.50 -7.33 -15.15
CA VAL A 116 3.13 -7.18 -14.64
C VAL A 116 2.34 -8.45 -14.96
N PRO A 117 1.56 -9.01 -14.00
CA PRO A 117 0.70 -10.15 -14.26
C PRO A 117 -0.28 -9.90 -15.41
N ASP A 118 -0.50 -10.92 -16.24
CA ASP A 118 -1.37 -10.81 -17.43
C ASP A 118 -2.78 -10.37 -17.06
N GLU A 119 -3.33 -10.82 -15.94
CA GLU A 119 -4.67 -10.48 -15.46
C GLU A 119 -4.84 -8.96 -15.20
N VAL A 120 -3.76 -8.26 -14.84
CA VAL A 120 -3.77 -6.79 -14.71
C VAL A 120 -3.99 -6.15 -16.07
N ILE A 121 -3.24 -6.61 -17.07
CA ILE A 121 -3.34 -6.08 -18.45
C ILE A 121 -4.67 -6.45 -19.09
N GLU A 122 -5.14 -7.66 -18.88
CA GLU A 122 -6.46 -8.11 -19.33
C GLU A 122 -7.57 -7.22 -18.76
N PHE A 123 -7.55 -6.91 -17.46
CA PHE A 123 -8.53 -6.01 -16.85
C PHE A 123 -8.57 -4.65 -17.55
N PHE A 124 -7.41 -4.02 -17.79
CA PHE A 124 -7.37 -2.71 -18.45
C PHE A 124 -7.77 -2.77 -19.92
N ASN A 125 -7.65 -3.92 -20.58
CA ASN A 125 -8.07 -4.14 -21.97
C ASN A 125 -9.54 -4.56 -22.12
N ARG A 126 -10.25 -4.88 -21.04
CA ARG A 126 -11.70 -5.11 -21.07
C ARG A 126 -12.45 -3.88 -21.60
N PRO A 127 -13.67 -4.04 -22.13
CA PRO A 127 -14.51 -2.93 -22.57
C PRO A 127 -14.68 -1.84 -21.50
N GLY A 128 -15.12 -0.66 -21.94
CA GLY A 128 -15.34 0.47 -21.03
C GLY A 128 -14.15 1.42 -20.92
N ARG A 129 -14.30 2.43 -20.07
CA ARG A 129 -13.26 3.42 -19.81
C ARG A 129 -12.51 3.02 -18.55
N LYS A 130 -11.25 2.66 -18.68
CA LYS A 130 -10.39 2.26 -17.57
C LYS A 130 -9.07 3.00 -17.64
N TRP A 131 -8.66 3.56 -16.52
CA TRP A 131 -7.38 4.21 -16.32
C TRP A 131 -6.68 3.58 -15.13
N ALA A 132 -5.37 3.39 -15.26
CA ALA A 132 -4.51 2.97 -14.17
C ALA A 132 -3.98 4.20 -13.44
N LEU A 133 -4.03 4.20 -12.11
CA LEU A 133 -3.30 5.11 -11.24
C LEU A 133 -2.23 4.27 -10.53
N ALA A 134 -1.00 4.33 -11.02
CA ALA A 134 0.11 3.59 -10.45
C ALA A 134 0.51 4.16 -9.09
N MET A 135 0.78 3.30 -8.10
CA MET A 135 1.20 3.71 -6.75
C MET A 135 2.68 4.05 -6.66
N SER A 136 3.48 3.59 -7.63
CA SER A 136 4.93 3.76 -7.67
C SER A 136 5.40 4.08 -9.08
N ARG A 137 6.58 4.66 -9.22
CA ARG A 137 7.22 4.86 -10.53
C ARG A 137 7.60 3.53 -11.17
N PHE A 138 7.98 2.56 -10.34
CA PHE A 138 8.14 1.18 -10.78
C PHE A 138 6.85 0.66 -11.43
N GLY A 139 5.71 0.76 -10.75
CA GLY A 139 4.42 0.32 -11.27
C GLY A 139 4.00 1.07 -12.53
N GLU A 140 4.21 2.39 -12.58
CA GLU A 140 3.96 3.19 -13.78
C GLU A 140 4.77 2.69 -14.98
N ALA A 141 6.08 2.47 -14.79
CA ALA A 141 6.97 1.97 -15.84
C ALA A 141 6.52 0.58 -16.32
N LYS A 142 6.23 -0.35 -15.39
CA LYS A 142 5.83 -1.71 -15.74
C LYS A 142 4.49 -1.79 -16.48
N LEU A 143 3.51 -0.96 -16.12
CA LEU A 143 2.24 -0.86 -16.86
C LEU A 143 2.45 -0.36 -18.30
N LEU A 144 3.34 0.60 -18.50
CA LEU A 144 3.68 1.10 -19.83
C LEU A 144 4.46 0.07 -20.67
N GLU A 145 5.45 -0.60 -20.06
CA GLU A 145 6.20 -1.72 -20.66
C GLU A 145 5.27 -2.85 -21.11
N ALA A 146 4.24 -3.14 -20.32
CA ALA A 146 3.21 -4.14 -20.64
C ALA A 146 2.20 -3.65 -21.73
N GLY A 147 2.39 -2.45 -22.28
CA GLY A 147 1.66 -1.95 -23.43
C GLY A 147 0.41 -1.12 -23.13
N LEU A 148 0.16 -0.71 -21.89
CA LEU A 148 -0.90 0.24 -21.61
C LEU A 148 -0.54 1.60 -22.25
N PRO A 149 -1.49 2.25 -22.99
CA PRO A 149 -1.26 3.56 -23.58
C PRO A 149 -0.97 4.63 -22.52
N ARG A 150 -0.02 5.53 -22.79
CA ARG A 150 0.41 6.58 -21.86
C ARG A 150 -0.73 7.48 -21.36
N ASP A 151 -1.73 7.74 -22.18
CA ASP A 151 -2.92 8.53 -21.86
C ASP A 151 -3.91 7.81 -20.93
N ARG A 152 -3.63 6.53 -20.61
CA ARG A 152 -4.41 5.71 -19.69
C ARG A 152 -3.66 5.38 -18.40
N VAL A 153 -2.42 5.82 -18.23
CA VAL A 153 -1.61 5.56 -17.04
C VAL A 153 -1.27 6.87 -16.35
N PHE A 154 -1.74 7.01 -15.12
CA PHE A 154 -1.45 8.10 -14.20
C PHE A 154 -0.58 7.60 -13.05
N TYR A 155 -0.03 8.52 -12.29
CA TYR A 155 0.76 8.21 -11.11
C TYR A 155 0.26 9.03 -9.91
N SER A 156 0.05 8.36 -8.80
CA SER A 156 -0.06 8.97 -7.48
C SER A 156 0.52 8.00 -6.45
N PRO A 157 1.54 8.38 -5.68
CA PRO A 157 2.03 7.54 -4.60
C PRO A 157 0.97 7.40 -3.50
N HIS A 158 1.13 6.39 -2.66
CA HIS A 158 0.41 6.31 -1.41
C HIS A 158 0.85 7.44 -0.47
N THR A 159 0.07 7.70 0.58
CA THR A 159 0.29 8.81 1.50
C THR A 159 0.41 8.34 2.94
N PHE A 160 0.92 9.20 3.81
CA PHE A 160 0.78 9.09 5.25
C PHE A 160 0.13 10.35 5.81
N ASN A 161 -0.53 10.22 6.96
CA ASN A 161 -1.10 11.36 7.67
C ASN A 161 -0.01 12.09 8.49
N PRO A 162 0.38 13.33 8.13
CA PRO A 162 1.44 14.06 8.82
C PRO A 162 1.07 14.53 10.23
N GLU A 163 -0.23 14.50 10.62
CA GLU A 163 -0.66 14.79 11.98
C GLU A 163 -0.48 13.59 12.93
N ILE A 164 -0.32 12.39 12.38
CA ILE A 164 -0.13 11.15 13.13
C ILE A 164 1.34 10.73 13.11
N PHE A 165 1.93 10.65 11.91
CA PHE A 165 3.32 10.25 11.73
C PHE A 165 4.22 11.48 11.69
N THR A 166 4.53 12.01 12.87
CA THR A 166 5.43 13.15 13.06
C THR A 166 6.73 12.71 13.71
N PRO A 167 7.85 13.44 13.51
CA PRO A 167 9.12 13.13 14.18
C PRO A 167 9.07 13.30 15.70
N GLU A 168 8.16 14.15 16.19
CA GLU A 168 7.92 14.44 17.61
C GLU A 168 6.77 13.58 18.13
N GLY A 169 6.86 13.14 19.38
CA GLY A 169 5.82 12.38 20.05
C GLY A 169 6.39 11.38 21.05
N GLU A 170 5.52 10.55 21.58
CA GLU A 170 5.87 9.55 22.58
C GLU A 170 6.56 8.35 21.96
N THR A 171 7.33 7.64 22.80
CA THR A 171 7.89 6.31 22.47
C THR A 171 7.25 5.25 23.35
N MET A 172 7.30 4.01 22.88
CA MET A 172 6.73 2.84 23.58
C MET A 172 7.79 1.97 24.27
N ARG A 173 9.09 2.42 24.30
CA ARG A 173 10.19 1.60 24.84
C ARG A 173 9.90 1.10 26.25
N LYS A 174 9.42 1.97 27.13
CA LYS A 174 9.05 1.60 28.51
C LYS A 174 7.93 0.54 28.54
N THR A 175 6.88 0.73 27.75
CA THR A 175 5.75 -0.20 27.65
C THR A 175 6.19 -1.56 27.09
N LEU A 176 7.11 -1.55 26.13
CA LEU A 176 7.70 -2.76 25.56
C LEU A 176 8.78 -3.40 26.43
N ALA A 177 9.13 -2.80 27.56
CA ALA A 177 10.30 -3.20 28.37
C ALA A 177 11.56 -3.36 27.52
N VAL A 178 11.86 -2.36 26.69
CA VAL A 178 13.10 -2.22 25.89
C VAL A 178 13.95 -1.12 26.50
N PRO A 179 15.20 -1.37 26.88
CA PRO A 179 16.10 -0.34 27.40
C PRO A 179 16.31 0.80 26.39
N GLU A 180 16.50 2.03 26.89
CA GLU A 180 16.69 3.21 26.02
C GLU A 180 17.90 3.08 25.11
N GLU A 181 18.99 2.49 25.58
CA GLU A 181 20.24 2.32 24.84
C GLU A 181 20.24 1.07 23.93
N ALA A 182 19.19 0.22 24.02
CA ALA A 182 19.10 -0.97 23.21
C ALA A 182 18.79 -0.63 21.74
N HIS A 183 19.29 -1.45 20.80
CA HIS A 183 18.90 -1.38 19.41
C HIS A 183 17.56 -2.09 19.20
N LEU A 184 16.53 -1.38 18.71
CA LEU A 184 15.22 -1.94 18.45
C LEU A 184 14.91 -1.98 16.95
N SER A 185 14.88 -3.18 16.40
CA SER A 185 14.34 -3.44 15.05
C SER A 185 12.83 -3.62 15.10
N MET A 186 12.10 -3.11 14.13
CA MET A 186 10.65 -3.29 14.00
C MET A 186 10.31 -3.98 12.68
N ILE A 187 9.40 -4.95 12.71
CA ILE A 187 8.70 -5.46 11.52
C ILE A 187 7.22 -5.09 11.65
N ASN A 188 6.70 -4.32 10.68
CA ASN A 188 5.28 -3.96 10.57
C ASN A 188 4.75 -4.47 9.23
N ALA A 189 4.10 -5.64 9.25
CA ALA A 189 3.64 -6.30 8.03
C ALA A 189 2.46 -7.23 8.29
N ALA A 190 1.55 -7.33 7.32
CA ALA A 190 0.47 -8.30 7.38
C ALA A 190 1.00 -9.72 7.18
N ASN A 191 0.60 -10.66 8.06
CA ASN A 191 0.92 -12.07 7.94
C ASN A 191 -0.21 -12.83 7.26
N LYS A 192 -0.22 -12.81 5.93
CA LYS A 192 -1.23 -13.46 5.10
C LYS A 192 -0.66 -13.82 3.74
N GLY A 193 -1.34 -14.72 3.03
CA GLY A 193 -1.03 -15.09 1.66
C GLY A 193 -0.45 -16.50 1.53
N ASN A 194 -0.30 -16.95 0.29
CA ASN A 194 0.21 -18.28 -0.07
C ASN A 194 1.74 -18.27 -0.21
N THR A 195 2.30 -19.43 -0.53
CA THR A 195 3.72 -19.61 -0.85
C THR A 195 4.00 -19.18 -2.30
N PRO A 196 5.04 -18.34 -2.56
CA PRO A 196 5.96 -17.77 -1.59
C PRO A 196 5.29 -16.70 -0.71
N ILE A 197 5.70 -16.64 0.57
CA ILE A 197 5.13 -15.65 1.49
C ILE A 197 5.79 -14.29 1.21
N ARG A 198 5.07 -13.40 0.56
CA ARG A 198 5.54 -12.09 0.06
C ARG A 198 6.31 -11.26 1.09
N LYS A 199 5.98 -11.40 2.37
CA LYS A 199 6.62 -10.63 3.46
C LYS A 199 7.97 -11.22 3.93
N ALA A 200 8.53 -12.23 3.24
CA ALA A 200 9.86 -12.80 3.54
C ALA A 200 10.12 -13.02 5.04
N TRP A 201 9.13 -13.56 5.74
CA TRP A 201 9.19 -13.74 7.19
C TRP A 201 10.39 -14.58 7.63
N PHE A 202 10.69 -15.64 6.88
CA PHE A 202 11.80 -16.52 7.22
C PHE A 202 13.15 -15.78 7.11
N GLU A 203 13.37 -15.11 6.00
CA GLU A 203 14.61 -14.39 5.70
C GLU A 203 14.87 -13.30 6.75
N GLN A 204 13.85 -12.51 7.07
CA GLN A 204 13.94 -11.43 8.03
C GLN A 204 14.17 -11.95 9.46
N LEU A 205 13.40 -12.94 9.90
CA LEU A 205 13.52 -13.49 11.27
C LEU A 205 14.81 -14.28 11.45
N TYR A 206 15.25 -15.02 10.43
CA TYR A 206 16.54 -15.73 10.48
C TYR A 206 17.70 -14.75 10.55
N ALA A 207 17.72 -13.72 9.69
CA ALA A 207 18.74 -12.70 9.67
C ALA A 207 18.81 -11.95 11.02
N TRP A 208 17.65 -11.54 11.55
CA TRP A 208 17.59 -10.87 12.84
C TRP A 208 18.11 -11.79 13.97
N ALA A 209 17.73 -13.06 13.99
CA ALA A 209 18.22 -13.99 15.00
C ALA A 209 19.75 -14.14 14.98
N ARG A 210 20.36 -14.21 13.78
CA ARG A 210 21.84 -14.27 13.64
C ARG A 210 22.53 -12.97 14.06
N PHE A 211 21.92 -11.83 13.76
CA PHE A 211 22.38 -10.53 14.23
C PHE A 211 22.31 -10.44 15.78
N ALA A 212 21.21 -10.86 16.36
CA ALA A 212 20.99 -10.82 17.82
C ALA A 212 21.90 -11.79 18.62
N GLU A 213 22.51 -12.80 17.97
CA GLU A 213 23.53 -13.65 18.62
C GLU A 213 24.82 -12.88 18.94
N LYS A 214 25.09 -11.78 18.22
CA LYS A 214 26.29 -10.97 18.40
C LYS A 214 26.05 -9.73 19.28
N HIS A 215 24.79 -9.34 19.45
CA HIS A 215 24.41 -8.09 20.12
C HIS A 215 23.36 -8.37 21.20
N ASP A 216 23.79 -8.45 22.45
CA ASP A 216 22.91 -8.76 23.58
C ASP A 216 21.89 -7.68 23.91
N ASP A 217 22.07 -6.48 23.39
CA ASP A 217 21.14 -5.34 23.47
C ASP A 217 20.31 -5.13 22.21
N ALA A 218 20.25 -6.13 21.32
CA ALA A 218 19.37 -6.10 20.13
C ALA A 218 17.99 -6.67 20.48
N TYR A 219 16.94 -5.88 20.23
CA TYR A 219 15.54 -6.23 20.41
C TYR A 219 14.80 -6.24 19.08
N LEU A 220 13.72 -7.03 18.98
CA LEU A 220 12.81 -7.06 17.86
C LEU A 220 11.38 -6.80 18.31
N TYR A 221 10.68 -5.89 17.67
CA TYR A 221 9.24 -5.75 17.80
C TYR A 221 8.54 -6.21 16.51
N ILE A 222 7.54 -7.09 16.65
CA ILE A 222 6.74 -7.62 15.53
C ILE A 222 5.31 -7.10 15.66
N HIS A 223 4.91 -6.25 14.72
CA HIS A 223 3.52 -5.79 14.57
C HIS A 223 2.81 -6.63 13.52
N SER A 224 2.35 -7.81 13.92
CA SER A 224 1.71 -8.76 13.01
C SER A 224 0.88 -9.81 13.72
N GLU A 225 0.03 -10.50 12.96
CA GLU A 225 -0.65 -11.72 13.39
C GLU A 225 0.37 -12.89 13.45
N MET A 226 0.40 -13.62 14.57
CA MET A 226 1.47 -14.58 14.85
C MET A 226 1.15 -16.03 14.46
N SER A 227 -0.13 -16.36 14.31
CA SER A 227 -0.59 -17.77 14.21
C SER A 227 -0.87 -18.23 12.77
N GLY A 228 -0.79 -17.33 11.78
CA GLY A 228 -1.00 -17.66 10.36
C GLY A 228 -2.46 -17.92 9.97
N ILE A 229 -3.42 -17.34 10.70
CA ILE A 229 -4.87 -17.59 10.50
C ILE A 229 -5.33 -17.26 9.05
N ALA A 230 -4.74 -16.23 8.43
CA ALA A 230 -5.09 -15.81 7.08
C ALA A 230 -4.19 -16.46 6.00
N ASN A 231 -3.91 -17.73 6.12
CA ASN A 231 -2.96 -18.49 5.29
C ASN A 231 -1.52 -17.95 5.36
N GLY A 232 -1.19 -17.23 6.44
CA GLY A 232 0.15 -16.73 6.69
C GLY A 232 1.08 -17.75 7.35
N ALA A 233 2.28 -17.31 7.71
CA ALA A 233 3.26 -18.13 8.40
C ALA A 233 2.94 -18.28 9.91
N ARG A 234 3.31 -19.40 10.49
CA ARG A 234 3.35 -19.60 11.95
C ARG A 234 4.60 -18.92 12.51
N LEU A 235 4.51 -17.60 12.75
CA LEU A 235 5.65 -16.80 13.20
C LEU A 235 6.16 -17.23 14.57
N ASP A 236 5.27 -17.66 15.46
CA ASP A 236 5.60 -18.25 16.76
C ASP A 236 6.54 -19.47 16.64
N ARG A 237 6.22 -20.38 15.71
CA ARG A 237 7.05 -21.56 15.43
C ARG A 237 8.33 -21.19 14.69
N MET A 238 8.23 -20.23 13.79
CA MET A 238 9.40 -19.78 13.00
C MET A 238 10.47 -19.17 13.91
N LEU A 239 10.10 -18.28 14.84
CA LEU A 239 11.02 -17.72 15.83
C LEU A 239 11.75 -18.81 16.63
N GLN A 240 11.04 -19.85 17.07
CA GLN A 240 11.65 -20.99 17.75
C GLN A 240 12.64 -21.74 16.85
N ARG A 241 12.28 -21.98 15.58
CA ARG A 241 13.12 -22.71 14.61
C ARG A 241 14.39 -21.96 14.24
N VAL A 242 14.32 -20.64 14.11
CA VAL A 242 15.51 -19.81 13.86
C VAL A 242 16.33 -19.55 15.13
N LYS A 243 15.90 -20.08 16.28
CA LYS A 243 16.53 -19.90 17.60
C LYS A 243 16.65 -18.42 18.00
N ALA A 244 15.59 -17.64 17.73
CA ALA A 244 15.54 -16.26 18.17
C ALA A 244 15.61 -16.16 19.71
N PRO A 245 16.34 -15.20 20.29
CA PRO A 245 16.37 -14.95 21.73
C PRO A 245 15.01 -14.37 22.17
N MET A 246 14.11 -15.24 22.63
CA MET A 246 12.71 -14.91 22.90
C MET A 246 12.50 -13.88 24.01
N ASP A 247 13.46 -13.75 24.92
CA ASP A 247 13.49 -12.71 25.96
C ASP A 247 13.66 -11.29 25.40
N ARG A 248 14.14 -11.17 24.16
CA ARG A 248 14.36 -9.90 23.43
C ARG A 248 13.40 -9.69 22.27
N VAL A 249 12.42 -10.59 22.07
CA VAL A 249 11.34 -10.42 21.08
C VAL A 249 10.10 -9.84 21.77
N ARG A 250 9.53 -8.81 21.17
CA ARG A 250 8.28 -8.18 21.58
C ARG A 250 7.27 -8.33 20.46
N VAL A 251 6.04 -8.61 20.80
CA VAL A 251 4.97 -8.87 19.82
C VAL A 251 3.75 -8.05 20.21
N VAL A 252 3.06 -7.50 19.23
CA VAL A 252 1.77 -6.84 19.45
C VAL A 252 0.80 -7.80 20.13
N PRO A 253 0.08 -7.40 21.21
CA PRO A 253 -0.94 -8.23 21.82
C PRO A 253 -1.98 -8.64 20.74
N GLN A 254 -2.20 -9.95 20.59
CA GLN A 254 -2.94 -10.50 19.43
C GLN A 254 -4.43 -10.15 19.44
N TYR A 255 -5.01 -9.96 20.62
CA TYR A 255 -6.39 -9.51 20.75
C TYR A 255 -6.54 -8.06 20.24
N GLU A 256 -5.72 -7.16 20.75
CA GLU A 256 -5.70 -5.74 20.37
C GLU A 256 -5.38 -5.56 18.89
N TYR A 257 -4.44 -6.34 18.34
CA TYR A 257 -4.12 -6.34 16.92
C TYR A 257 -5.35 -6.65 16.05
N ARG A 258 -6.19 -7.62 16.47
CA ARG A 258 -7.43 -7.98 15.77
C ARG A 258 -8.56 -7.00 15.95
N MET A 259 -8.58 -6.32 17.09
CA MET A 259 -9.57 -5.26 17.37
C MET A 259 -9.23 -3.95 16.61
N GLY A 260 -7.99 -3.83 16.13
CA GLY A 260 -7.46 -2.62 15.51
C GLY A 260 -6.66 -1.78 16.50
N ILE A 261 -5.45 -1.43 16.11
CA ILE A 261 -4.56 -0.55 16.88
C ILE A 261 -4.67 0.87 16.32
N ASP A 262 -4.86 1.85 17.18
CA ASP A 262 -4.86 3.27 16.80
C ASP A 262 -3.54 3.63 16.08
N HIS A 263 -3.64 4.34 14.97
CA HIS A 263 -2.47 4.73 14.17
C HIS A 263 -1.48 5.62 14.93
N ARG A 264 -1.92 6.37 15.94
CA ARG A 264 -1.02 7.12 16.84
C ARG A 264 -0.14 6.18 17.65
N ILE A 265 -0.68 5.03 18.10
CA ILE A 265 0.12 3.99 18.77
C ILE A 265 1.11 3.37 17.79
N VAL A 266 0.70 3.11 16.55
CA VAL A 266 1.61 2.60 15.51
C VAL A 266 2.73 3.61 15.23
N ALA A 267 2.43 4.90 15.14
CA ALA A 267 3.43 5.95 15.00
C ALA A 267 4.41 5.99 16.22
N ASN A 268 3.89 5.81 17.45
CA ASN A 268 4.72 5.73 18.65
C ASN A 268 5.64 4.49 18.64
N LEU A 269 5.18 3.37 18.09
CA LEU A 269 5.98 2.16 17.90
C LEU A 269 7.10 2.38 16.89
N HIS A 270 6.80 3.03 15.75
CA HIS A 270 7.83 3.43 14.79
C HIS A 270 8.86 4.36 15.46
N ARG A 271 8.45 5.43 16.16
CA ARG A 271 9.34 6.33 16.90
C ARG A 271 10.21 5.63 17.93
N SER A 272 9.76 4.51 18.48
CA SER A 272 10.52 3.71 19.44
C SER A 272 11.66 2.94 18.81
N SER A 273 11.61 2.70 17.49
CA SER A 273 12.50 1.82 16.77
C SER A 273 13.73 2.57 16.25
N ASP A 274 14.84 1.86 16.10
CA ASP A 274 16.05 2.38 15.43
C ASP A 274 16.05 2.07 13.93
N VAL A 275 15.34 1.00 13.52
CA VAL A 275 15.21 0.60 12.12
C VAL A 275 13.90 -0.14 11.86
N LEU A 276 13.26 0.14 10.73
CA LEU A 276 12.21 -0.71 10.17
C LEU A 276 12.84 -1.79 9.30
N LEU A 277 12.67 -3.05 9.65
CA LEU A 277 13.04 -4.19 8.81
C LEU A 277 11.85 -4.54 7.89
N HIS A 278 11.98 -4.20 6.62
CA HIS A 278 10.93 -4.29 5.59
C HIS A 278 11.44 -4.96 4.31
N ALA A 279 12.33 -5.94 4.46
CA ALA A 279 12.91 -6.69 3.36
C ALA A 279 11.91 -7.75 2.84
N THR A 280 10.86 -7.31 2.13
CA THR A 280 9.83 -8.16 1.53
C THR A 280 10.20 -8.57 0.10
N LEU A 281 9.47 -9.54 -0.51
CA LEU A 281 9.73 -9.97 -1.88
C LEU A 281 9.38 -8.89 -2.92
N GLY A 282 8.32 -8.12 -2.66
CA GLY A 282 7.82 -7.05 -3.52
C GLY A 282 6.73 -6.25 -2.82
N GLU A 283 6.61 -4.97 -3.16
CA GLU A 283 5.57 -4.06 -2.68
C GLU A 283 5.04 -3.20 -3.83
N GLY A 284 3.72 -3.05 -3.90
CA GLY A 284 3.11 -2.09 -4.82
C GLY A 284 3.42 -0.65 -4.45
N PHE A 285 3.59 -0.40 -3.14
CA PHE A 285 4.12 0.85 -2.59
C PHE A 285 5.02 0.57 -1.38
N GLY A 286 4.47 0.22 -0.22
CA GLY A 286 5.22 0.05 1.03
C GLY A 286 4.97 1.19 2.01
N VAL A 287 3.70 1.41 2.37
CA VAL A 287 3.28 2.51 3.27
C VAL A 287 4.12 2.58 4.54
N SER A 288 4.40 1.43 5.18
CA SER A 288 5.20 1.37 6.41
C SER A 288 6.61 1.98 6.27
N GLN A 289 7.21 1.95 5.06
CA GLN A 289 8.52 2.58 4.82
C GLN A 289 8.42 4.10 4.97
N VAL A 290 7.40 4.68 4.35
CA VAL A 290 7.20 6.13 4.38
C VAL A 290 6.76 6.59 5.77
N GLU A 291 5.88 5.84 6.43
CA GLU A 291 5.46 6.10 7.82
C GLU A 291 6.65 6.06 8.79
N SER A 292 7.54 5.08 8.62
CA SER A 292 8.76 4.94 9.41
C SER A 292 9.67 6.16 9.21
N MET A 293 9.93 6.52 7.95
CA MET A 293 10.77 7.67 7.64
C MET A 293 10.14 9.00 8.05
N ALA A 294 8.80 9.11 8.03
CA ALA A 294 8.10 10.31 8.50
C ALA A 294 8.34 10.60 9.98
N VAL A 295 8.53 9.56 10.80
CA VAL A 295 8.90 9.71 12.21
C VAL A 295 10.42 9.73 12.44
N GLY A 296 11.23 9.68 11.36
CA GLY A 296 12.68 9.78 11.41
C GLY A 296 13.43 8.45 11.59
N VAL A 297 12.80 7.32 11.24
CA VAL A 297 13.38 5.98 11.35
C VAL A 297 13.75 5.43 9.97
N SER A 298 14.99 4.98 9.82
CA SER A 298 15.53 4.41 8.60
C SER A 298 14.98 3.02 8.31
N VAL A 299 15.11 2.56 7.06
CA VAL A 299 14.49 1.33 6.57
C VAL A 299 15.53 0.38 5.97
N ILE A 300 15.42 -0.91 6.26
CA ILE A 300 16.09 -1.98 5.52
C ILE A 300 15.04 -2.58 4.58
N ALA A 301 15.24 -2.47 3.27
CA ALA A 301 14.28 -2.92 2.26
C ALA A 301 14.97 -3.73 1.15
N THR A 302 14.22 -4.59 0.46
CA THR A 302 14.73 -5.30 -0.72
C THR A 302 14.89 -4.32 -1.89
N ASN A 303 15.99 -4.42 -2.63
CA ASN A 303 16.20 -3.67 -3.87
C ASN A 303 15.34 -4.23 -5.01
N HIS A 304 14.01 -4.03 -4.88
CA HIS A 304 13.02 -4.49 -5.84
C HIS A 304 11.72 -3.69 -5.71
N SER A 305 10.99 -3.55 -6.84
CA SER A 305 9.68 -2.90 -6.94
C SER A 305 9.68 -1.47 -6.36
N ALA A 306 8.58 -1.01 -5.80
CA ALA A 306 8.47 0.31 -5.20
C ALA A 306 9.46 0.55 -4.03
N MET A 307 9.92 -0.51 -3.37
CA MET A 307 10.83 -0.39 -2.23
C MET A 307 12.15 0.31 -2.58
N THR A 308 12.64 0.14 -3.82
CA THR A 308 13.88 0.79 -4.29
C THR A 308 13.74 2.31 -4.32
N GLU A 309 12.62 2.80 -4.84
CA GLU A 309 12.37 4.25 -4.98
C GLU A 309 11.98 4.91 -3.65
N LEU A 310 11.49 4.11 -2.68
CA LEU A 310 11.03 4.59 -1.38
C LEU A 310 12.10 4.52 -0.28
N ASN A 311 13.35 4.20 -0.61
CA ASN A 311 14.41 4.14 0.39
C ASN A 311 15.23 5.45 0.44
N GLY A 312 14.61 6.51 0.98
CA GLY A 312 15.28 7.82 1.16
C GLY A 312 16.31 7.86 2.28
N SER A 313 16.20 6.93 3.24
CA SER A 313 17.18 6.77 4.33
C SER A 313 17.17 5.32 4.80
N GLY A 314 18.32 4.65 4.70
CA GLY A 314 18.49 3.27 5.13
C GLY A 314 19.31 2.44 4.13
N TRP A 315 18.96 1.15 4.03
CA TRP A 315 19.76 0.15 3.32
C TRP A 315 18.90 -0.65 2.35
N LEU A 316 19.38 -0.76 1.11
CA LEU A 316 18.80 -1.66 0.11
C LEU A 316 19.55 -2.99 0.14
N VAL A 317 18.79 -4.07 0.21
CA VAL A 317 19.31 -5.45 0.22
C VAL A 317 19.06 -6.09 -1.13
N GLU A 318 20.10 -6.61 -1.77
CA GLU A 318 19.95 -7.36 -3.01
C GLU A 318 19.20 -8.67 -2.78
N GLY A 319 18.48 -9.11 -3.82
CA GLY A 319 17.70 -10.33 -3.77
C GLY A 319 17.89 -11.22 -4.99
N GLN A 320 17.49 -12.48 -4.87
CA GLN A 320 17.44 -13.44 -5.97
C GLN A 320 16.03 -13.51 -6.54
N ILE A 321 15.92 -13.75 -7.85
CA ILE A 321 14.63 -13.91 -8.53
C ILE A 321 13.84 -15.05 -7.89
N ALA A 322 12.59 -14.77 -7.56
CA ALA A 322 11.61 -15.72 -7.04
C ALA A 322 10.39 -15.73 -7.97
N TYR A 323 9.98 -16.94 -8.37
CA TYR A 323 8.82 -17.13 -9.24
C TYR A 323 7.54 -17.22 -8.42
N ASP A 324 6.50 -16.49 -8.83
CA ASP A 324 5.17 -16.55 -8.22
C ASP A 324 4.17 -17.21 -9.19
N GLU A 325 3.87 -18.49 -8.93
CA GLU A 325 2.90 -19.27 -9.68
C GLU A 325 1.48 -18.69 -9.62
N PHE A 326 1.10 -18.15 -8.47
CA PHE A 326 -0.26 -17.67 -8.22
C PHE A 326 -0.59 -16.32 -8.89
N GLN A 327 0.46 -15.59 -9.28
CA GLN A 327 0.31 -14.29 -9.94
C GLN A 327 0.68 -14.38 -11.44
N GLY A 328 0.20 -15.42 -12.10
CA GLY A 328 0.40 -15.59 -13.54
C GLY A 328 1.85 -15.82 -13.96
N GLY A 329 2.69 -16.36 -13.06
CA GLY A 329 4.10 -16.59 -13.33
C GLY A 329 4.97 -15.32 -13.32
N ALA A 330 4.55 -14.29 -12.63
CA ALA A 330 5.33 -13.07 -12.44
C ALA A 330 6.50 -13.28 -11.47
N LEU A 331 7.43 -12.32 -11.42
CA LEU A 331 8.64 -12.46 -10.63
C LEU A 331 8.71 -11.44 -9.50
N TRP A 332 9.20 -11.92 -8.36
CA TRP A 332 9.63 -11.15 -7.21
C TRP A 332 11.13 -11.32 -6.98
N LYS A 333 11.65 -10.70 -5.90
CA LYS A 333 13.00 -10.99 -5.41
C LYS A 333 12.96 -11.40 -3.93
N THR A 334 13.50 -12.59 -3.64
CA THR A 334 13.76 -13.02 -2.26
C THR A 334 15.01 -12.30 -1.75
N PRO A 335 14.93 -11.51 -0.66
CA PRO A 335 16.08 -10.78 -0.13
C PRO A 335 17.18 -11.71 0.38
N SER A 336 18.44 -11.29 0.23
CA SER A 336 19.60 -12.00 0.78
C SER A 336 19.62 -11.91 2.31
N ILE A 337 19.70 -13.06 2.98
CA ILE A 337 19.81 -13.14 4.43
C ILE A 337 21.10 -12.43 4.90
N GLU A 338 22.20 -12.67 4.21
CA GLU A 338 23.50 -12.05 4.50
C GLU A 338 23.43 -10.52 4.30
N GLY A 339 22.72 -10.09 3.26
CA GLY A 339 22.48 -8.66 3.01
C GLY A 339 21.64 -8.01 4.12
N ILE A 340 20.62 -8.69 4.62
CA ILE A 340 19.84 -8.21 5.77
C ILE A 340 20.70 -8.13 7.02
N ILE A 341 21.54 -9.15 7.30
CA ILE A 341 22.46 -9.14 8.46
C ILE A 341 23.42 -7.95 8.35
N ALA A 342 24.03 -7.74 7.19
CA ALA A 342 24.95 -6.61 6.98
C ALA A 342 24.27 -5.26 7.21
N ALA A 343 23.05 -5.09 6.70
CA ALA A 343 22.26 -3.87 6.92
C ALA A 343 21.86 -3.67 8.38
N LEU A 344 21.55 -4.74 9.12
CA LEU A 344 21.31 -4.69 10.57
C LEU A 344 22.56 -4.27 11.35
N GLU A 345 23.74 -4.81 10.99
CA GLU A 345 25.04 -4.42 11.60
C GLU A 345 25.32 -2.93 11.37
N GLU A 346 25.10 -2.41 10.15
CA GLU A 346 25.26 -0.98 9.87
C GLU A 346 24.23 -0.13 10.65
N SER A 347 22.97 -0.56 10.72
CA SER A 347 21.94 0.15 11.48
C SER A 347 22.28 0.18 12.99
N TYR A 348 22.87 -0.89 13.51
CA TYR A 348 23.36 -0.94 14.89
C TYR A 348 24.45 0.10 15.14
N VAL A 349 25.45 0.19 14.26
CA VAL A 349 26.50 1.21 14.35
C VAL A 349 25.93 2.61 14.28
N VAL A 350 24.96 2.85 13.38
CA VAL A 350 24.26 4.15 13.27
C VAL A 350 23.52 4.48 14.57
N SER A 351 22.83 3.51 15.17
CA SER A 351 22.03 3.74 16.39
C SER A 351 22.88 4.12 17.60
N LYS A 352 24.14 3.70 17.63
CA LYS A 352 25.12 3.98 18.71
C LYS A 352 25.93 5.28 18.49
N ASP A 353 25.83 5.89 17.31
CA ASP A 353 26.53 7.14 16.97
C ASP A 353 25.51 8.28 16.86
N PRO A 354 25.47 9.22 17.82
CA PRO A 354 24.47 10.30 17.79
C PRO A 354 24.51 11.20 16.54
N VAL A 355 25.69 11.38 15.94
CA VAL A 355 25.86 12.21 14.74
C VAL A 355 25.29 11.49 13.53
N LYS A 356 25.63 10.23 13.36
CA LYS A 356 25.07 9.40 12.27
C LYS A 356 23.57 9.22 12.44
N LYS A 357 23.11 8.92 13.66
CA LYS A 357 21.68 8.75 13.97
C LYS A 357 20.89 10.00 13.57
N LYS A 358 21.43 11.19 13.90
CA LYS A 358 20.79 12.45 13.50
C LYS A 358 20.78 12.63 11.98
N ASP A 359 21.88 12.36 11.27
CA ASP A 359 21.93 12.48 9.80
C ASP A 359 20.92 11.55 9.11
N TYR A 360 20.86 10.28 9.52
CA TYR A 360 19.89 9.33 8.97
C TYR A 360 18.45 9.74 9.26
N ARG A 361 18.17 10.22 10.48
CA ARG A 361 16.87 10.76 10.87
C ARG A 361 16.43 11.93 10.00
N ASP A 362 17.32 12.92 9.84
CA ASP A 362 16.99 14.14 9.07
C ASP A 362 16.72 13.82 7.60
N ARG A 363 17.49 12.90 7.00
CA ARG A 363 17.26 12.40 5.64
C ARG A 363 15.93 11.67 5.51
N ALA A 364 15.59 10.82 6.48
CA ALA A 364 14.32 10.09 6.50
C ALA A 364 13.13 11.05 6.50
N ILE A 365 13.13 12.03 7.41
CA ILE A 365 12.06 13.04 7.52
C ILE A 365 11.94 13.86 6.24
N ALA A 366 13.07 14.35 5.72
CA ALA A 366 13.09 15.16 4.51
C ALA A 366 12.51 14.39 3.30
N PHE A 367 12.87 13.12 3.16
CA PHE A 367 12.35 12.28 2.09
C PHE A 367 10.85 12.01 2.24
N ALA A 368 10.40 11.60 3.43
CA ALA A 368 9.02 11.27 3.69
C ALA A 368 8.08 12.47 3.48
N ALA A 369 8.55 13.70 3.72
CA ALA A 369 7.75 14.92 3.59
C ALA A 369 7.07 15.09 2.21
N ASP A 370 7.58 14.47 1.14
CA ASP A 370 6.96 14.51 -0.18
C ASP A 370 5.75 13.58 -0.33
N TYR A 371 5.55 12.68 0.63
CA TYR A 371 4.45 11.72 0.68
C TYR A 371 3.34 12.09 1.67
N ALA A 372 3.42 13.27 2.30
CA ALA A 372 2.34 13.79 3.13
C ALA A 372 1.04 13.93 2.33
N THR A 373 -0.10 13.54 2.94
CA THR A 373 -1.39 13.45 2.25
C THR A 373 -1.74 14.70 1.45
N ASP A 374 -1.56 15.89 2.02
CA ASP A 374 -1.90 17.16 1.36
C ASP A 374 -1.04 17.38 0.12
N LYS A 375 0.28 17.20 0.23
CA LYS A 375 1.20 17.34 -0.90
C LYS A 375 0.88 16.38 -2.05
N VAL A 376 0.64 15.12 -1.71
CA VAL A 376 0.32 14.11 -2.72
C VAL A 376 -1.03 14.40 -3.37
N PHE A 377 -2.03 14.79 -2.58
CA PHE A 377 -3.34 15.13 -3.12
C PHE A 377 -3.26 16.29 -4.11
N ASP A 378 -2.65 17.38 -3.73
CA ASP A 378 -2.53 18.58 -4.59
C ASP A 378 -1.69 18.32 -5.83
N LYS A 379 -0.58 17.59 -5.68
CA LYS A 379 0.38 17.38 -6.76
C LYS A 379 -0.07 16.34 -7.80
N TYR A 380 -0.81 15.31 -7.37
CA TYR A 380 -1.13 14.16 -8.23
C TYR A 380 -2.62 13.93 -8.42
N TRP A 381 -3.43 13.97 -7.34
CA TRP A 381 -4.87 13.71 -7.45
C TRP A 381 -5.61 14.84 -8.16
N VAL A 382 -5.39 16.08 -7.76
CA VAL A 382 -6.08 17.24 -8.35
C VAL A 382 -5.88 17.30 -9.87
N PRO A 383 -4.67 17.27 -10.43
CA PRO A 383 -4.48 17.31 -11.89
C PRO A 383 -5.01 16.06 -12.59
N THR A 384 -4.90 14.86 -11.99
CA THR A 384 -5.45 13.63 -12.54
C THR A 384 -6.97 13.72 -12.68
N LEU A 385 -7.67 14.15 -11.63
CA LEU A 385 -9.12 14.32 -11.65
C LEU A 385 -9.57 15.37 -12.66
N ALA A 386 -8.85 16.48 -12.76
CA ALA A 386 -9.13 17.53 -13.76
C ALA A 386 -9.00 17.00 -15.20
N GLN A 387 -7.98 16.18 -15.48
CA GLN A 387 -7.82 15.55 -16.79
C GLN A 387 -8.95 14.55 -17.06
N LEU A 388 -9.29 13.70 -16.09
CA LEU A 388 -10.34 12.70 -16.22
C LEU A 388 -11.73 13.34 -16.38
N GLU A 389 -11.99 14.46 -15.74
CA GLU A 389 -13.21 15.25 -15.97
C GLU A 389 -13.36 15.65 -17.44
N GLY A 390 -12.26 16.03 -18.09
CA GLY A 390 -12.24 16.30 -19.53
C GLY A 390 -12.53 15.05 -20.36
N GLU A 391 -11.98 13.90 -19.97
CA GLU A 391 -12.22 12.64 -20.66
C GLU A 391 -13.67 12.14 -20.49
N LEU A 392 -14.27 12.29 -19.30
CA LEU A 392 -15.64 11.86 -19.05
C LEU A 392 -16.68 12.56 -19.92
N LYS A 393 -16.45 13.82 -20.30
CA LYS A 393 -17.32 14.60 -21.20
C LYS A 393 -17.23 14.18 -22.67
N LYS A 394 -16.19 13.46 -23.08
CA LYS A 394 -16.04 12.99 -24.46
C LYS A 394 -17.04 11.85 -24.73
N PRO A 395 -17.65 11.79 -25.93
CA PRO A 395 -18.51 10.67 -26.30
C PRO A 395 -17.74 9.34 -26.16
N HIS A 396 -18.33 8.37 -25.46
CA HIS A 396 -17.78 7.01 -25.40
C HIS A 396 -18.18 6.29 -26.69
N LEU A 397 -17.20 6.08 -27.56
CA LEU A 397 -17.36 5.19 -28.71
C LEU A 397 -17.23 3.76 -28.16
N GLY A 398 -18.35 3.04 -28.09
CA GLY A 398 -18.44 1.68 -27.52
C GLY A 398 -17.42 0.70 -28.11
N ALA A 399 -17.17 -0.38 -27.39
CA ALA A 399 -16.33 -1.50 -27.83
C ALA A 399 -16.93 -2.11 -29.11
N GLY A 400 -16.29 -1.87 -30.26
CA GLY A 400 -16.75 -2.30 -31.59
C GLY A 400 -16.39 -1.29 -32.69
N VAL A 401 -16.04 -0.07 -32.32
CA VAL A 401 -15.62 0.95 -33.28
C VAL A 401 -14.12 0.83 -33.53
N ASN A 402 -13.75 0.44 -34.75
CA ASN A 402 -12.34 0.31 -35.13
C ASN A 402 -11.61 1.68 -35.13
N ARG A 403 -10.27 1.66 -35.24
CA ARG A 403 -9.41 2.85 -35.15
C ARG A 403 -9.76 3.93 -36.22
N GLU A 404 -10.28 3.52 -37.38
CA GLU A 404 -10.71 4.40 -38.45
C GLU A 404 -12.02 5.10 -38.14
N GLN A 405 -12.99 4.39 -37.61
CA GLN A 405 -14.28 4.92 -37.13
C GLN A 405 -14.09 5.91 -35.98
N ARG A 406 -13.12 5.65 -35.05
CA ARG A 406 -12.72 6.63 -34.04
C ARG A 406 -12.16 7.90 -34.61
N ARG A 407 -11.32 7.81 -35.65
CA ARG A 407 -10.76 8.99 -36.38
C ARG A 407 -11.85 9.75 -37.13
N ALA A 408 -12.81 9.06 -37.74
CA ALA A 408 -13.92 9.68 -38.46
C ALA A 408 -14.87 10.46 -37.53
N ALA A 409 -15.23 9.89 -36.37
CA ALA A 409 -16.07 10.57 -35.40
C ALA A 409 -15.44 11.82 -34.78
N LEU A 410 -14.09 11.87 -34.69
CA LEU A 410 -13.35 13.05 -34.26
C LEU A 410 -13.21 14.14 -35.36
N ARG A 411 -13.30 13.79 -36.65
CA ARG A 411 -13.26 14.73 -37.77
C ARG A 411 -14.60 15.35 -38.11
N GLY A 412 -15.71 14.74 -37.74
CA GLY A 412 -17.07 15.24 -38.05
C GLY A 412 -17.60 16.35 -37.13
N LYS A 413 -16.76 16.95 -36.29
CA LYS A 413 -17.09 18.05 -35.36
C LYS A 413 -16.21 19.29 -35.57
N LYS A 414 -15.98 19.67 -36.86
CA LYS A 414 -15.47 21.01 -37.21
C LYS A 414 -16.58 21.79 -37.92
#